data_a976f177ccc6185dfcdc3b7c1f4f8d0f
#
_entry.id   a976f177ccc6185dfcdc3b7c1f4f8d0f
#
_cell.length_a   1.000
_cell.length_b   1.000
_cell.length_c   1.000
_cell.angle_alpha   90.00
_cell.angle_beta   90.00
_cell.angle_gamma   90.00
#
_symmetry.space_group_name_H-M   'P 1'
#
loop_
_entity.id
_entity.type
_entity.pdbx_description
1 polymer ?
#
loop_
_entity_poly.entity_id
_entity_poly.type
_entity_poly.pdbx_seq_one_letter_code
_entity_poly.pdbx_strand_id
1 'polypeptide(L)'
;TRSEQQLSEVPASVGVVTGDDIRERHATNMNEALNIVPGVDINTYGGGVGYTNSNAFRINGSDQVLYLVDGINMGAAGVNPPMTILKDMSSIDRIEVQRGAGSTLYGSGAIGGVVNVITAKPEQGVQTKLRVMGGSNDLEQYAITNEGSKKDWYWRVGVQKDIIGSYKDGHGVRIPQHGNSHTASFMVGNTINDKNDVKIAYDTYRGDVMYSDHLGALNHIRYGNEANDSLRAIWNNKISNRWSHQLYLMNNHYKTTYDGYLTDVKTRGIGDQVTYKAKDHTVVGGFDWRQDKVVNM
;
A
#
# COMPACT_ATOMS: atom_id res chain seq x y z
N THR A 1 11.53 -8.13 4.32
CA THR A 1 11.94 -9.54 4.14
C THR A 1 10.71 -10.44 4.01
N ARG A 2 10.83 -11.61 3.35
CA ARG A 2 9.73 -12.59 3.27
C ARG A 2 9.49 -13.37 4.58
N SER A 3 10.29 -13.13 5.61
CA SER A 3 10.12 -13.70 6.97
C SER A 3 10.46 -12.65 8.01
N GLU A 4 9.84 -12.72 9.17
CA GLU A 4 10.24 -11.89 10.31
C GLU A 4 11.67 -12.20 10.73
N GLN A 5 12.55 -11.20 10.60
CA GLN A 5 13.96 -11.24 10.99
C GLN A 5 14.32 -9.94 11.70
N GLN A 6 15.30 -9.98 12.57
CA GLN A 6 15.88 -8.76 13.12
C GLN A 6 16.58 -7.98 12.01
N LEU A 7 16.41 -6.64 12.00
CA LEU A 7 17.02 -5.77 10.98
C LEU A 7 18.53 -5.98 10.83
N SER A 8 19.23 -6.29 11.92
CA SER A 8 20.65 -6.59 11.95
C SER A 8 21.05 -7.90 11.25
N GLU A 9 20.10 -8.79 11.01
CA GLU A 9 20.30 -10.10 10.37
C GLU A 9 19.96 -10.11 8.88
N VAL A 10 19.39 -9.01 8.38
CA VAL A 10 18.99 -8.91 6.97
C VAL A 10 20.17 -8.48 6.12
N PRO A 11 20.64 -9.31 5.16
CA PRO A 11 21.78 -8.98 4.30
C PRO A 11 21.40 -7.99 3.18
N ALA A 12 20.54 -7.02 3.49
CA ALA A 12 20.07 -5.97 2.57
C ALA A 12 19.86 -4.67 3.32
N SER A 13 19.96 -3.54 2.62
CA SER A 13 19.65 -2.23 3.20
C SER A 13 18.13 -2.07 3.34
N VAL A 14 17.62 -2.27 4.56
CA VAL A 14 16.20 -2.17 4.87
C VAL A 14 15.94 -0.95 5.74
N GLY A 15 15.02 -0.09 5.30
CA GLY A 15 14.41 0.96 6.11
C GLY A 15 13.08 0.45 6.67
N VAL A 16 12.76 0.83 7.90
CA VAL A 16 11.47 0.53 8.52
C VAL A 16 10.82 1.83 8.98
N VAL A 17 9.56 2.01 8.63
CA VAL A 17 8.69 3.06 9.16
C VAL A 17 7.63 2.37 9.99
N THR A 18 7.62 2.63 11.28
CA THR A 18 6.66 2.01 12.20
C THR A 18 5.31 2.71 12.18
N GLY A 19 4.26 2.06 12.67
CA GLY A 19 2.96 2.70 12.87
C GLY A 19 3.04 3.90 13.84
N ASP A 20 3.98 3.88 14.80
CA ASP A 20 4.26 5.01 15.68
C ASP A 20 4.86 6.18 14.91
N ASP A 21 5.86 5.96 14.06
CA ASP A 21 6.43 6.99 13.19
C ASP A 21 5.35 7.65 12.31
N ILE A 22 4.43 6.82 11.75
CA ILE A 22 3.31 7.31 10.93
C ILE A 22 2.40 8.22 11.76
N ARG A 23 2.06 7.82 12.99
CA ARG A 23 1.20 8.59 13.91
C ARG A 23 1.84 9.88 14.39
N GLU A 24 3.09 9.80 14.86
CA GLU A 24 3.83 10.97 15.39
C GLU A 24 4.05 12.04 14.33
N ARG A 25 4.26 11.61 13.08
CA ARG A 25 4.44 12.53 11.94
C ARG A 25 3.14 12.98 11.30
N HIS A 26 2.01 12.47 11.77
CA HIS A 26 0.70 12.75 11.20
C HIS A 26 0.62 12.44 9.69
N ALA A 27 1.35 11.41 9.23
CA ALA A 27 1.34 11.05 7.83
C ALA A 27 -0.07 10.63 7.37
N THR A 28 -0.56 11.30 6.34
CA THR A 28 -1.94 11.16 5.85
C THR A 28 -2.05 10.20 4.68
N ASN A 29 -0.92 9.90 4.06
CA ASN A 29 -0.82 9.03 2.90
C ASN A 29 0.54 8.31 2.88
N MET A 30 0.65 7.33 1.99
CA MET A 30 1.85 6.51 1.86
C MET A 30 3.09 7.31 1.46
N ASN A 31 2.93 8.35 0.65
CA ASN A 31 4.04 9.19 0.22
C ASN A 31 4.69 9.92 1.40
N GLU A 32 3.88 10.50 2.28
CA GLU A 32 4.36 11.16 3.49
C GLU A 32 5.04 10.17 4.44
N ALA A 33 4.47 8.96 4.58
CA ALA A 33 5.07 7.93 5.41
C ALA A 33 6.44 7.46 4.88
N LEU A 34 6.59 7.35 3.57
CA LEU A 34 7.82 6.84 2.94
C LEU A 34 8.90 7.91 2.72
N ASN A 35 8.56 9.18 2.73
CA ASN A 35 9.48 10.29 2.46
C ASN A 35 10.63 10.42 3.49
N ILE A 36 10.52 9.74 4.62
CA ILE A 36 11.57 9.71 5.64
C ILE A 36 12.63 8.63 5.40
N VAL A 37 12.37 7.70 4.47
CA VAL A 37 13.27 6.59 4.20
C VAL A 37 14.40 7.04 3.29
N PRO A 38 15.68 6.97 3.70
CA PRO A 38 16.79 7.36 2.85
C PRO A 38 16.81 6.56 1.53
N GLY A 39 17.02 7.26 0.41
CA GLY A 39 17.04 6.65 -0.93
C GLY A 39 15.66 6.42 -1.54
N VAL A 40 14.59 6.77 -0.85
CA VAL A 40 13.25 6.89 -1.42
C VAL A 40 13.06 8.31 -1.93
N ASP A 41 12.72 8.44 -3.19
CA ASP A 41 12.40 9.70 -3.85
C ASP A 41 10.94 9.68 -4.29
N ILE A 42 10.19 10.66 -3.79
CA ILE A 42 8.76 10.79 -4.09
C ILE A 42 8.54 12.17 -4.70
N ASN A 43 8.30 12.20 -5.99
CA ASN A 43 7.93 13.41 -6.67
C ASN A 43 6.41 13.56 -6.68
N THR A 44 5.90 14.43 -5.83
CA THR A 44 4.48 14.77 -5.79
C THR A 44 4.22 15.94 -6.75
N TYR A 45 3.75 15.67 -7.94
CA TYR A 45 3.26 16.71 -8.82
C TYR A 45 2.04 17.39 -8.18
N GLY A 46 2.28 18.55 -7.56
CA GLY A 46 1.23 19.34 -6.94
C GLY A 46 0.71 18.86 -5.59
N GLY A 47 1.39 17.90 -4.96
CA GLY A 47 1.26 17.64 -3.52
C GLY A 47 -0.13 17.26 -3.01
N GLY A 48 -0.90 16.48 -3.76
CA GLY A 48 -2.27 16.19 -3.34
C GLY A 48 -2.47 14.86 -2.63
N VAL A 49 -3.29 14.87 -1.61
CA VAL A 49 -3.96 13.69 -1.09
C VAL A 49 -4.82 13.11 -2.23
N GLY A 50 -4.64 11.84 -2.53
CA GLY A 50 -5.49 11.16 -3.51
C GLY A 50 -4.84 10.90 -4.87
N TYR A 51 -3.89 11.72 -5.33
CA TYR A 51 -3.17 11.48 -6.56
C TYR A 51 -1.75 10.98 -6.29
N THR A 52 -1.48 9.78 -6.71
CA THR A 52 -0.13 9.23 -6.79
C THR A 52 0.16 8.92 -8.25
N ASN A 53 0.90 9.80 -8.92
CA ASN A 53 1.52 9.42 -10.17
C ASN A 53 2.56 8.35 -9.84
N SER A 54 2.37 7.18 -10.37
CA SER A 54 3.25 6.03 -10.17
C SER A 54 4.69 6.25 -10.64
N ASN A 55 4.90 7.16 -11.58
CA ASN A 55 6.24 7.60 -12.00
C ASN A 55 6.92 8.48 -10.94
N ALA A 56 6.21 8.85 -9.88
CA ALA A 56 6.72 9.71 -8.83
C ALA A 56 7.47 8.94 -7.73
N PHE A 57 7.31 7.64 -7.62
CA PHE A 57 7.93 6.84 -6.57
C PHE A 57 9.16 6.10 -7.10
N ARG A 58 10.32 6.40 -6.52
CA ARG A 58 11.59 5.77 -6.89
C ARG A 58 12.35 5.32 -5.65
N ILE A 59 13.06 4.20 -5.78
CA ILE A 59 14.06 3.78 -4.81
C ILE A 59 15.41 3.75 -5.52
N ASN A 60 16.40 4.49 -4.98
CA ASN A 60 17.72 4.66 -5.59
C ASN A 60 17.67 5.08 -7.07
N GLY A 61 16.71 5.96 -7.41
CA GLY A 61 16.52 6.47 -8.78
C GLY A 61 15.74 5.54 -9.72
N SER A 62 15.43 4.30 -9.31
CA SER A 62 14.64 3.37 -10.12
C SER A 62 13.14 3.43 -9.77
N ASP A 63 12.29 3.47 -10.79
CA ASP A 63 10.82 3.38 -10.68
C ASP A 63 10.31 1.93 -10.68
N GLN A 64 11.18 0.96 -10.93
CA GLN A 64 10.84 -0.47 -10.88
C GLN A 64 10.85 -0.96 -9.42
N VAL A 65 9.85 -0.55 -8.68
CA VAL A 65 9.67 -0.87 -7.27
C VAL A 65 8.48 -1.81 -7.10
N LEU A 66 8.72 -2.92 -6.40
CA LEU A 66 7.68 -3.86 -6.08
C LEU A 66 6.92 -3.41 -4.82
N TYR A 67 5.60 -3.41 -4.90
CA TYR A 67 4.72 -3.05 -3.80
C TYR A 67 3.98 -4.27 -3.26
N LEU A 68 4.20 -4.56 -1.98
CA LEU A 68 3.58 -5.69 -1.29
C LEU A 68 2.66 -5.19 -0.17
N VAL A 69 1.62 -5.94 0.09
CA VAL A 69 0.78 -5.81 1.28
C VAL A 69 0.72 -7.18 1.95
N ASP A 70 1.17 -7.26 3.20
CA ASP A 70 1.31 -8.52 3.95
C ASP A 70 2.10 -9.60 3.18
N GLY A 71 3.13 -9.17 2.41
CA GLY A 71 3.94 -10.06 1.58
C GLY A 71 3.36 -10.40 0.20
N ILE A 72 2.13 -9.99 -0.09
CA ILE A 72 1.43 -10.27 -1.36
C ILE A 72 1.73 -9.17 -2.37
N ASN A 73 2.17 -9.54 -3.56
CA ASN A 73 2.44 -8.61 -4.64
C ASN A 73 1.14 -7.98 -5.17
N MET A 74 0.97 -6.67 -4.91
CA MET A 74 -0.20 -5.90 -5.30
C MET A 74 -0.03 -5.15 -6.62
N GLY A 75 1.17 -5.15 -7.20
CA GLY A 75 1.42 -4.56 -8.52
C GLY A 75 0.62 -5.27 -9.62
N ALA A 76 0.36 -4.62 -10.74
CA ALA A 76 -0.25 -5.19 -11.92
C ALA A 76 0.70 -5.09 -13.12
N ALA A 77 0.65 -6.02 -14.07
CA ALA A 77 1.51 -6.00 -15.24
C ALA A 77 1.29 -4.71 -16.06
N GLY A 78 2.38 -4.00 -16.34
CA GLY A 78 2.34 -2.76 -17.12
C GLY A 78 1.74 -1.54 -16.41
N VAL A 79 1.42 -1.67 -15.13
CA VAL A 79 0.93 -0.57 -14.30
C VAL A 79 1.76 -0.55 -13.03
N ASN A 80 2.29 0.60 -12.68
CA ASN A 80 2.92 0.78 -11.39
C ASN A 80 1.88 0.54 -10.28
N PRO A 81 2.28 -0.06 -9.15
CA PRO A 81 1.32 -0.44 -8.13
C PRO A 81 0.57 0.79 -7.63
N PRO A 82 -0.76 0.70 -7.59
CA PRO A 82 -1.56 1.79 -7.09
C PRO A 82 -1.27 2.00 -5.61
N MET A 83 -0.74 3.16 -5.26
CA MET A 83 -0.59 3.61 -3.87
C MET A 83 -1.96 3.89 -3.21
N THR A 84 -3.02 3.46 -3.87
CA THR A 84 -4.42 3.60 -3.46
C THR A 84 -4.93 2.46 -2.59
N ILE A 85 -4.17 1.35 -2.51
CA ILE A 85 -4.45 0.27 -1.58
C ILE A 85 -3.94 0.70 -0.19
N LEU A 86 -4.73 0.48 0.85
CA LEU A 86 -4.41 0.86 2.23
C LEU A 86 -4.23 2.38 2.42
N LYS A 87 -5.24 3.15 2.05
CA LYS A 87 -5.30 4.59 2.34
C LYS A 87 -5.44 4.91 3.83
N ASP A 88 -6.01 4.01 4.62
CA ASP A 88 -6.07 4.19 6.08
C ASP A 88 -4.70 3.91 6.71
N MET A 89 -3.94 4.98 6.93
CA MET A 89 -2.63 4.92 7.57
C MET A 89 -2.69 4.32 8.99
N SER A 90 -3.82 4.40 9.67
CA SER A 90 -4.00 3.80 11.00
C SER A 90 -4.07 2.27 10.98
N SER A 91 -4.26 1.68 9.81
CA SER A 91 -4.27 0.23 9.60
C SER A 91 -2.87 -0.39 9.47
N ILE A 92 -1.84 0.41 9.43
CA ILE A 92 -0.46 -0.01 9.16
C ILE A 92 0.27 -0.24 10.49
N ASP A 93 0.86 -1.44 10.63
CA ASP A 93 1.80 -1.77 11.69
C ASP A 93 3.18 -1.18 11.40
N ARG A 94 3.69 -1.46 10.21
CA ARG A 94 4.95 -0.93 9.71
C ARG A 94 5.06 -1.02 8.19
N ILE A 95 5.97 -0.24 7.64
CA ILE A 95 6.35 -0.31 6.23
C ILE A 95 7.83 -0.70 6.18
N GLU A 96 8.14 -1.77 5.49
CA GLU A 96 9.50 -2.24 5.25
C GLU A 96 9.93 -1.84 3.83
N VAL A 97 11.02 -1.11 3.71
CA VAL A 97 11.58 -0.68 2.44
C VAL A 97 12.93 -1.34 2.24
N GLN A 98 12.97 -2.37 1.40
CA GLN A 98 14.22 -2.98 0.97
C GLN A 98 14.74 -2.23 -0.24
N ARG A 99 15.96 -1.69 -0.12
CA ARG A 99 16.64 -0.96 -1.19
C ARG A 99 17.57 -1.89 -1.97
N GLY A 100 17.64 -1.66 -3.29
CA GLY A 100 18.45 -2.47 -4.19
C GLY A 100 17.75 -3.72 -4.71
N ALA A 101 18.44 -4.51 -5.52
CA ALA A 101 17.84 -5.63 -6.24
C ALA A 101 17.27 -6.69 -5.31
N GLY A 102 15.95 -6.71 -5.20
CA GLY A 102 15.18 -7.74 -4.50
C GLY A 102 14.74 -8.89 -5.41
N SER A 103 15.18 -8.90 -6.66
CA SER A 103 14.70 -9.80 -7.71
C SER A 103 14.93 -11.28 -7.43
N THR A 104 15.95 -11.63 -6.65
CA THR A 104 16.19 -13.01 -6.19
C THR A 104 15.09 -13.57 -5.30
N LEU A 105 14.43 -12.72 -4.52
CA LEU A 105 13.37 -13.13 -3.59
C LEU A 105 11.95 -12.83 -4.12
N TYR A 106 11.83 -11.80 -4.97
CA TYR A 106 10.53 -11.22 -5.35
C TYR A 106 10.27 -11.19 -6.87
N GLY A 107 11.24 -11.65 -7.68
CA GLY A 107 11.11 -11.68 -9.14
C GLY A 107 11.44 -10.34 -9.83
N SER A 108 11.19 -10.26 -11.12
CA SER A 108 11.69 -9.23 -12.04
C SER A 108 11.21 -7.80 -11.76
N GLY A 109 10.17 -7.61 -10.97
CA GLY A 109 9.62 -6.28 -10.66
C GLY A 109 10.37 -5.51 -9.56
N ALA A 110 11.39 -6.10 -8.92
CA ALA A 110 12.07 -5.55 -7.73
C ALA A 110 13.51 -5.08 -8.03
N ILE A 111 13.72 -4.32 -9.12
CA ILE A 111 15.06 -3.84 -9.51
C ILE A 111 15.51 -2.69 -8.60
N GLY A 112 14.64 -1.70 -8.39
CA GLY A 112 14.93 -0.57 -7.50
C GLY A 112 14.81 -0.92 -6.03
N GLY A 113 13.87 -1.80 -5.72
CA GLY A 113 13.60 -2.20 -4.35
C GLY A 113 12.20 -2.78 -4.16
N VAL A 114 11.88 -3.02 -2.89
CA VAL A 114 10.59 -3.56 -2.45
C VAL A 114 10.03 -2.71 -1.32
N VAL A 115 8.78 -2.33 -1.42
CA VAL A 115 7.99 -1.75 -0.33
C VAL A 115 6.99 -2.80 0.14
N ASN A 116 7.07 -3.20 1.39
CA ASN A 116 6.14 -4.15 1.98
C ASN A 116 5.39 -3.49 3.14
N VAL A 117 4.10 -3.31 2.97
CA VAL A 117 3.21 -2.75 4.00
C VAL A 117 2.65 -3.90 4.82
N ILE A 118 2.91 -3.88 6.10
CA ILE A 118 2.40 -4.87 7.06
C ILE A 118 1.20 -4.25 7.77
N THR A 119 0.06 -4.93 7.69
CA THR A 119 -1.17 -4.45 8.33
C THR A 119 -1.18 -4.81 9.82
N ALA A 120 -1.60 -3.87 10.65
CA ALA A 120 -1.74 -4.09 12.08
C ALA A 120 -2.87 -5.09 12.39
N LYS A 121 -2.62 -5.98 13.34
CA LYS A 121 -3.67 -6.79 13.96
C LYS A 121 -4.33 -5.94 15.04
N PRO A 122 -5.67 -5.77 15.04
CA PRO A 122 -6.37 -5.00 16.09
C PRO A 122 -6.12 -5.56 17.48
N GLU A 123 -5.94 -4.67 18.44
CA GLU A 123 -5.77 -5.01 19.84
C GLU A 123 -7.07 -5.53 20.46
N GLN A 124 -6.95 -6.15 21.66
CA GLN A 124 -8.09 -6.66 22.41
C GLN A 124 -9.02 -5.51 22.84
N GLY A 125 -10.32 -5.72 22.70
CA GLY A 125 -11.33 -4.70 22.93
C GLY A 125 -11.91 -4.16 21.63
N VAL A 126 -12.66 -3.07 21.72
CA VAL A 126 -13.28 -2.39 20.58
C VAL A 126 -12.91 -0.92 20.63
N GLN A 127 -12.41 -0.39 19.52
CA GLN A 127 -12.08 1.02 19.36
C GLN A 127 -12.80 1.59 18.15
N THR A 128 -13.28 2.82 18.28
CA THR A 128 -13.74 3.63 17.14
C THR A 128 -12.89 4.88 17.07
N LYS A 129 -12.21 5.06 15.96
CA LYS A 129 -11.33 6.21 15.69
C LYS A 129 -12.04 7.13 14.70
N LEU A 130 -12.11 8.40 15.03
CA LEU A 130 -12.56 9.46 14.13
C LEU A 130 -11.38 10.36 13.82
N ARG A 131 -11.15 10.65 12.55
CA ARG A 131 -10.16 11.63 12.09
C ARG A 131 -10.83 12.66 11.22
N VAL A 132 -10.63 13.92 11.59
CA VAL A 132 -11.02 15.07 10.79
C VAL A 132 -9.79 15.93 10.66
N MET A 133 -9.42 16.27 9.43
CA MET A 133 -8.25 17.09 9.15
C MET A 133 -8.62 18.12 8.11
N GLY A 134 -8.14 19.35 8.31
CA GLY A 134 -8.17 20.43 7.34
C GLY A 134 -6.77 21.00 7.17
N GLY A 135 -6.44 21.46 5.99
CA GLY A 135 -5.12 22.00 5.69
C GLY A 135 -5.15 23.07 4.59
N SER A 136 -3.96 23.51 4.20
CA SER A 136 -3.80 24.39 3.05
C SER A 136 -4.25 23.71 1.77
N ASN A 137 -4.55 24.48 0.74
CA ASN A 137 -4.96 24.00 -0.59
C ASN A 137 -6.31 23.26 -0.56
N ASP A 138 -7.22 23.72 0.27
CA ASP A 138 -8.54 23.12 0.46
C ASP A 138 -8.46 21.62 0.83
N LEU A 139 -7.38 21.24 1.54
CA LEU A 139 -7.23 19.86 2.01
C LEU A 139 -8.24 19.56 3.10
N GLU A 140 -9.05 18.56 2.87
CA GLU A 140 -9.97 18.00 3.85
C GLU A 140 -9.85 16.46 3.86
N GLN A 141 -9.80 15.88 5.04
CA GLN A 141 -9.84 14.45 5.22
C GLN A 141 -10.80 14.09 6.35
N TYR A 142 -11.68 13.13 6.07
CA TYR A 142 -12.64 12.59 7.00
C TYR A 142 -12.51 11.07 7.02
N ALA A 143 -12.26 10.50 8.18
CA ALA A 143 -12.18 9.05 8.31
C ALA A 143 -12.83 8.58 9.60
N ILE A 144 -13.49 7.45 9.52
CA ILE A 144 -13.97 6.70 10.68
C ILE A 144 -13.55 5.24 10.51
N THR A 145 -12.96 4.70 11.57
CA THR A 145 -12.51 3.30 11.62
C THR A 145 -12.99 2.67 12.91
N ASN A 146 -13.70 1.55 12.81
CA ASN A 146 -14.03 0.69 13.93
C ASN A 146 -13.17 -0.57 13.84
N GLU A 147 -12.46 -0.88 14.90
CA GLU A 147 -11.60 -2.05 14.97
C GLU A 147 -11.64 -2.68 16.35
N GLY A 148 -11.27 -3.94 16.42
CA GLY A 148 -11.14 -4.62 17.69
C GLY A 148 -10.86 -6.08 17.56
N SER A 149 -10.67 -6.70 18.74
CA SER A 149 -10.62 -8.16 18.85
C SER A 149 -11.36 -8.64 20.09
N LYS A 150 -12.02 -9.79 19.95
CA LYS A 150 -12.76 -10.44 21.02
C LYS A 150 -12.63 -11.96 20.89
N LYS A 151 -12.11 -12.60 21.92
CA LYS A 151 -11.72 -14.02 21.84
C LYS A 151 -10.73 -14.21 20.68
N ASP A 152 -11.05 -15.12 19.78
CA ASP A 152 -10.20 -15.50 18.65
C ASP A 152 -10.45 -14.65 17.38
N TRP A 153 -11.50 -13.82 17.39
CA TRP A 153 -11.88 -12.97 16.27
C TRP A 153 -11.31 -11.58 16.39
N TYR A 154 -10.88 -11.03 15.26
CA TYR A 154 -10.48 -9.62 15.13
C TYR A 154 -11.04 -9.02 13.83
N TRP A 155 -11.29 -7.71 13.85
CA TRP A 155 -11.88 -7.02 12.71
C TRP A 155 -11.42 -5.57 12.62
N ARG A 156 -11.49 -5.04 11.42
CA ARG A 156 -11.39 -3.61 11.13
C ARG A 156 -12.34 -3.27 9.99
N VAL A 157 -13.11 -2.17 10.16
CA VAL A 157 -13.96 -1.58 9.14
C VAL A 157 -13.70 -0.09 9.15
N GLY A 158 -13.36 0.47 8.00
CA GLY A 158 -13.05 1.88 7.87
C GLY A 158 -13.62 2.48 6.60
N VAL A 159 -13.97 3.75 6.67
CA VAL A 159 -14.27 4.58 5.50
C VAL A 159 -13.53 5.90 5.62
N GLN A 160 -13.04 6.41 4.48
CA GLN A 160 -12.31 7.66 4.41
C GLN A 160 -12.74 8.44 3.16
N LYS A 161 -12.81 9.76 3.31
CA LYS A 161 -12.99 10.72 2.23
C LYS A 161 -11.85 11.72 2.26
N ASP A 162 -11.26 11.97 1.10
CA ASP A 162 -10.20 12.95 0.92
C ASP A 162 -10.63 13.95 -0.16
N ILE A 163 -10.39 15.23 0.11
CA ILE A 163 -10.61 16.34 -0.82
C ILE A 163 -9.33 17.17 -0.85
N ILE A 164 -8.94 17.62 -2.04
CA ILE A 164 -7.87 18.60 -2.21
C ILE A 164 -8.23 19.57 -3.32
N GLY A 165 -7.88 20.84 -3.13
CA GLY A 165 -8.11 21.90 -4.09
C GLY A 165 -6.82 22.45 -4.69
N SER A 166 -6.95 23.59 -5.35
CA SER A 166 -5.86 24.29 -6.04
C SER A 166 -4.83 24.82 -5.06
N TYR A 167 -3.58 24.91 -5.50
CA TYR A 167 -2.51 25.55 -4.73
C TYR A 167 -1.92 26.75 -5.48
N LYS A 168 -1.13 27.55 -4.77
CA LYS A 168 -0.33 28.62 -5.38
C LYS A 168 1.13 28.20 -5.46
N ASP A 169 1.76 28.46 -6.61
CA ASP A 169 3.20 28.28 -6.76
C ASP A 169 4.00 29.35 -6.02
N GLY A 170 5.34 29.27 -6.07
CA GLY A 170 6.24 30.24 -5.43
C GLY A 170 6.14 31.67 -6.02
N HIS A 171 5.49 31.87 -7.14
CA HIS A 171 5.22 33.17 -7.78
C HIS A 171 3.80 33.67 -7.48
N GLY A 172 3.01 32.93 -6.70
CA GLY A 172 1.63 33.26 -6.35
C GLY A 172 0.60 32.90 -7.45
N VAL A 173 1.01 32.26 -8.52
CA VAL A 173 0.11 31.78 -9.58
C VAL A 173 -0.70 30.60 -9.07
N ARG A 174 -2.03 30.69 -9.26
CA ARG A 174 -2.92 29.58 -8.88
C ARG A 174 -2.78 28.43 -9.86
N ILE A 175 -2.32 27.29 -9.38
CA ILE A 175 -2.22 26.04 -10.14
C ILE A 175 -3.51 25.25 -9.88
N PRO A 176 -4.32 25.00 -10.92
CA PRO A 176 -5.53 24.22 -10.76
C PRO A 176 -5.20 22.79 -10.38
N GLN A 177 -5.78 22.35 -9.31
CA GLN A 177 -5.74 20.96 -8.84
C GLN A 177 -7.07 20.65 -8.17
N HIS A 178 -7.54 19.45 -8.36
CA HIS A 178 -8.71 18.92 -7.66
C HIS A 178 -8.51 17.44 -7.47
N GLY A 179 -8.83 16.96 -6.29
CA GLY A 179 -8.90 15.54 -5.99
C GLY A 179 -10.05 15.28 -5.03
N ASN A 180 -10.85 14.28 -5.33
CA ASN A 180 -11.92 13.83 -4.45
C ASN A 180 -11.89 12.31 -4.46
N SER A 181 -11.68 11.70 -3.31
CA SER A 181 -11.62 10.25 -3.23
C SER A 181 -12.39 9.68 -2.06
N HIS A 182 -12.84 8.46 -2.25
CA HIS A 182 -13.51 7.65 -1.24
C HIS A 182 -12.81 6.31 -1.13
N THR A 183 -12.55 5.90 0.09
CA THR A 183 -11.96 4.60 0.41
C THR A 183 -12.85 3.89 1.40
N ALA A 184 -13.05 2.59 1.22
CA ALA A 184 -13.59 1.74 2.26
C ALA A 184 -12.69 0.52 2.42
N SER A 185 -12.50 0.08 3.65
CA SER A 185 -11.73 -1.09 4.01
C SER A 185 -12.52 -1.99 4.95
N PHE A 186 -12.38 -3.27 4.75
CA PHE A 186 -12.94 -4.30 5.61
C PHE A 186 -11.90 -5.39 5.83
N MET A 187 -11.73 -5.79 7.07
CA MET A 187 -10.87 -6.91 7.44
C MET A 187 -11.52 -7.70 8.55
N VAL A 188 -11.52 -8.99 8.42
CA VAL A 188 -11.89 -9.93 9.48
C VAL A 188 -10.89 -11.07 9.52
N GLY A 189 -10.53 -11.48 10.70
CA GLY A 189 -9.68 -12.63 10.90
C GLY A 189 -10.04 -13.42 12.14
N ASN A 190 -9.51 -14.63 12.19
CA ASN A 190 -9.71 -15.55 13.30
C ASN A 190 -8.39 -16.27 13.62
N THR A 191 -7.97 -16.18 14.87
CA THR A 191 -6.87 -16.98 15.42
C THR A 191 -7.43 -18.29 15.90
N ILE A 192 -7.56 -19.27 14.98
CA ILE A 192 -8.19 -20.57 15.26
C ILE A 192 -7.52 -21.26 16.44
N ASN A 193 -6.20 -21.11 16.55
CA ASN A 193 -5.37 -21.58 17.67
C ASN A 193 -3.98 -20.94 17.57
N ASP A 194 -3.07 -21.27 18.47
CA ASP A 194 -1.69 -20.73 18.53
C ASP A 194 -0.87 -20.97 17.24
N LYS A 195 -1.34 -21.85 16.36
CA LYS A 195 -0.65 -22.22 15.13
C LYS A 195 -1.34 -21.71 13.87
N ASN A 196 -2.62 -21.36 13.93
CA ASN A 196 -3.42 -21.06 12.76
C ASN A 196 -4.12 -19.70 12.89
N ASP A 197 -3.84 -18.82 11.98
CA ASP A 197 -4.49 -17.51 11.82
C ASP A 197 -4.98 -17.34 10.40
N VAL A 198 -6.24 -16.99 10.23
CA VAL A 198 -6.88 -16.76 8.93
C VAL A 198 -7.39 -15.33 8.87
N LYS A 199 -7.13 -14.64 7.78
CA LYS A 199 -7.53 -13.26 7.56
C LYS A 199 -8.12 -13.09 6.15
N ILE A 200 -9.24 -12.35 6.05
CA ILE A 200 -9.80 -11.86 4.80
C ILE A 200 -9.81 -10.34 4.88
N ALA A 201 -9.32 -9.68 3.85
CA ALA A 201 -9.30 -8.23 3.74
C ALA A 201 -9.82 -7.79 2.35
N TYR A 202 -10.66 -6.77 2.35
CA TYR A 202 -11.17 -6.12 1.15
C TYR A 202 -10.97 -4.61 1.27
N ASP A 203 -10.34 -4.03 0.26
CA ASP A 203 -10.14 -2.60 0.16
C ASP A 203 -10.72 -2.10 -1.17
N THR A 204 -11.41 -0.97 -1.14
CA THR A 204 -11.92 -0.31 -2.35
C THR A 204 -11.57 1.16 -2.32
N TYR A 205 -11.19 1.68 -3.47
CA TYR A 205 -10.85 3.08 -3.71
C TYR A 205 -11.57 3.58 -4.95
N ARG A 206 -12.07 4.80 -4.87
CA ARG A 206 -12.64 5.55 -5.99
C ARG A 206 -12.16 6.99 -5.86
N GLY A 207 -11.58 7.53 -6.92
CA GLY A 207 -11.11 8.91 -6.92
C GLY A 207 -11.19 9.53 -8.29
N ASP A 208 -11.48 10.80 -8.31
CA ASP A 208 -11.32 11.69 -9.45
C ASP A 208 -10.23 12.71 -9.14
N VAL A 209 -9.49 13.08 -10.16
CA VAL A 209 -8.35 13.99 -10.04
C VAL A 209 -8.24 14.88 -11.27
N MET A 210 -7.90 16.13 -11.02
CA MET A 210 -7.49 17.10 -12.02
C MET A 210 -6.14 17.67 -11.55
N TYR A 211 -5.17 17.71 -12.45
CA TYR A 211 -3.85 18.27 -12.16
C TYR A 211 -3.22 18.87 -13.41
N SER A 212 -2.20 19.71 -13.24
CA SER A 212 -1.36 20.18 -14.33
C SER A 212 -0.13 19.28 -14.45
N ASP A 213 0.13 18.73 -15.64
CA ASP A 213 1.29 17.86 -15.89
C ASP A 213 2.59 18.64 -16.14
N HIS A 214 2.51 19.96 -16.27
CA HIS A 214 3.66 20.85 -16.41
C HIS A 214 3.60 21.93 -15.33
N LEU A 215 4.67 22.12 -14.60
CA LEU A 215 4.81 23.17 -13.58
C LEU A 215 4.43 24.55 -14.16
N GLY A 216 3.28 25.07 -13.74
CA GLY A 216 2.79 26.40 -14.14
C GLY A 216 2.15 26.50 -15.52
N ALA A 217 2.03 25.42 -16.29
CA ALA A 217 1.37 25.44 -17.59
C ALA A 217 -0.13 25.19 -17.45
N LEU A 218 -0.91 26.27 -17.37
CA LEU A 218 -2.38 26.20 -17.24
C LEU A 218 -3.10 25.56 -18.44
N ASN A 219 -2.41 25.32 -19.55
CA ASN A 219 -2.92 24.70 -20.76
C ASN A 219 -2.71 23.17 -20.81
N HIS A 220 -2.04 22.59 -19.83
CA HIS A 220 -1.81 21.15 -19.73
C HIS A 220 -2.54 20.54 -18.53
N ILE A 221 -3.86 20.75 -18.46
CA ILE A 221 -4.70 20.19 -17.41
C ILE A 221 -5.12 18.78 -17.80
N ARG A 222 -4.89 17.84 -16.92
CA ARG A 222 -5.25 16.43 -17.05
C ARG A 222 -6.41 16.10 -16.13
N TYR A 223 -7.32 15.28 -16.63
CA TYR A 223 -8.45 14.74 -15.86
C TYR A 223 -8.33 13.23 -15.78
N GLY A 224 -8.52 12.68 -14.61
CA GLY A 224 -8.45 11.25 -14.41
C GLY A 224 -9.46 10.74 -13.39
N ASN A 225 -9.86 9.50 -13.59
CA ASN A 225 -10.60 8.72 -12.61
C ASN A 225 -9.82 7.46 -12.31
N GLU A 226 -9.80 7.07 -11.05
CA GLU A 226 -9.10 5.87 -10.60
C GLU A 226 -10.01 5.05 -9.69
N ALA A 227 -10.05 3.76 -9.94
CA ALA A 227 -10.77 2.79 -9.14
C ALA A 227 -9.87 1.60 -8.83
N ASN A 228 -9.90 1.13 -7.61
CA ASN A 228 -9.19 -0.07 -7.20
C ASN A 228 -10.02 -0.89 -6.24
N ASP A 229 -10.16 -2.18 -6.50
CA ASP A 229 -10.80 -3.15 -5.63
C ASP A 229 -9.82 -4.28 -5.36
N SER A 230 -9.53 -4.56 -4.11
CA SER A 230 -8.57 -5.58 -3.69
C SER A 230 -9.16 -6.52 -2.66
N LEU A 231 -9.23 -7.79 -2.97
CA LEU A 231 -9.61 -8.86 -2.06
C LEU A 231 -8.41 -9.77 -1.80
N ARG A 232 -8.13 -10.02 -0.53
CA ARG A 232 -7.06 -10.91 -0.09
C ARG A 232 -7.57 -11.85 0.98
N ALA A 233 -7.21 -13.14 0.86
CA ALA A 233 -7.40 -14.13 1.90
C ALA A 233 -6.03 -14.72 2.24
N ILE A 234 -5.69 -14.77 3.52
CA ILE A 234 -4.38 -15.18 4.01
C ILE A 234 -4.58 -16.22 5.10
N TRP A 235 -3.87 -17.32 5.01
CA TRP A 235 -3.75 -18.30 6.07
C TRP A 235 -2.29 -18.45 6.49
N ASN A 236 -2.02 -18.08 7.74
CA ASN A 236 -0.72 -18.29 8.38
C ASN A 236 -0.80 -19.53 9.26
N ASN A 237 0.16 -20.45 9.09
CA ASN A 237 0.25 -21.66 9.88
C ASN A 237 1.66 -21.88 10.43
N LYS A 238 1.77 -22.12 11.73
CA LYS A 238 2.99 -22.56 12.41
C LYS A 238 2.95 -24.08 12.52
N ILE A 239 3.52 -24.79 11.54
CA ILE A 239 3.56 -26.27 11.54
C ILE A 239 4.32 -26.77 12.78
N SER A 240 5.43 -26.09 13.13
CA SER A 240 6.26 -26.37 14.30
C SER A 240 7.02 -25.10 14.71
N ASN A 241 7.85 -25.19 15.77
CA ASN A 241 8.74 -24.09 16.18
C ASN A 241 9.77 -23.69 15.10
N ARG A 242 10.00 -24.54 14.11
CA ARG A 242 10.96 -24.31 13.03
C ARG A 242 10.31 -24.07 11.68
N TRP A 243 9.10 -24.55 11.47
CA TRP A 243 8.41 -24.52 10.20
C TRP A 243 7.14 -23.67 10.27
N SER A 244 7.01 -22.76 9.36
CA SER A 244 5.77 -22.00 9.15
C SER A 244 5.50 -21.84 7.66
N HIS A 245 4.22 -21.65 7.31
CA HIS A 245 3.86 -21.25 5.97
C HIS A 245 2.76 -20.18 5.96
N GLN A 246 2.69 -19.48 4.85
CA GLN A 246 1.65 -18.53 4.52
C GLN A 246 1.07 -18.87 3.15
N LEU A 247 -0.18 -19.27 3.13
CA LEU A 247 -0.95 -19.43 1.90
C LEU A 247 -1.79 -18.18 1.68
N TYR A 248 -1.84 -17.67 0.45
CA TYR A 248 -2.72 -16.56 0.13
C TYR A 248 -3.47 -16.77 -1.19
N LEU A 249 -4.64 -16.13 -1.25
CA LEU A 249 -5.42 -15.89 -2.47
C LEU A 249 -5.59 -14.39 -2.63
N MET A 250 -5.49 -13.88 -3.85
CA MET A 250 -5.76 -12.49 -4.15
C MET A 250 -6.58 -12.30 -5.42
N ASN A 251 -7.40 -11.26 -5.41
CA ASN A 251 -8.08 -10.73 -6.59
C ASN A 251 -8.01 -9.21 -6.51
N ASN A 252 -7.42 -8.57 -7.52
CA ASN A 252 -7.32 -7.13 -7.61
C ASN A 252 -7.90 -6.65 -8.95
N HIS A 253 -8.65 -5.57 -8.92
CA HIS A 253 -9.18 -4.91 -10.11
C HIS A 253 -8.83 -3.42 -10.04
N TYR A 254 -7.88 -3.03 -10.86
CA TYR A 254 -7.45 -1.66 -11.02
C TYR A 254 -7.95 -1.10 -12.34
N LYS A 255 -8.58 0.06 -12.28
CA LYS A 255 -9.07 0.77 -13.45
C LYS A 255 -8.71 2.25 -13.34
N THR A 256 -8.16 2.80 -14.38
CA THR A 256 -7.90 4.23 -14.47
C THR A 256 -8.21 4.77 -15.85
N THR A 257 -8.67 6.00 -15.89
CA THR A 257 -8.93 6.75 -17.13
C THR A 257 -8.25 8.10 -17.00
N TYR A 258 -7.36 8.42 -17.93
CA TYR A 258 -6.71 9.73 -18.04
C TYR A 258 -6.90 10.29 -19.44
N ASP A 259 -7.53 11.47 -19.56
CA ASP A 259 -7.76 12.14 -20.84
C ASP A 259 -8.35 11.23 -21.93
N GLY A 260 -9.24 10.34 -21.55
CA GLY A 260 -9.87 9.38 -22.44
C GLY A 260 -9.12 8.06 -22.62
N TYR A 261 -7.87 7.95 -22.17
CA TYR A 261 -7.14 6.67 -22.17
C TYR A 261 -7.57 5.81 -20.99
N LEU A 262 -8.04 4.61 -21.29
CA LEU A 262 -8.45 3.61 -20.30
C LEU A 262 -7.35 2.59 -20.09
N THR A 263 -7.03 2.33 -18.83
CA THR A 263 -6.30 1.15 -18.40
C THR A 263 -7.17 0.36 -17.42
N ASP A 264 -7.49 -0.89 -17.74
CA ASP A 264 -8.27 -1.80 -16.91
C ASP A 264 -7.46 -3.08 -16.70
N VAL A 265 -7.10 -3.38 -15.44
CA VAL A 265 -6.26 -4.51 -15.09
C VAL A 265 -6.95 -5.36 -14.04
N LYS A 266 -7.17 -6.63 -14.35
CA LYS A 266 -7.68 -7.63 -13.42
C LYS A 266 -6.58 -8.63 -13.13
N THR A 267 -6.20 -8.72 -11.86
CA THR A 267 -5.17 -9.63 -11.38
C THR A 267 -5.77 -10.67 -10.45
N ARG A 268 -5.41 -11.93 -10.65
CA ARG A 268 -5.71 -13.03 -9.73
C ARG A 268 -4.44 -13.73 -9.37
N GLY A 269 -4.31 -14.17 -8.13
CA GLY A 269 -3.12 -14.86 -7.68
C GLY A 269 -3.38 -15.82 -6.54
N ILE A 270 -2.52 -16.81 -6.46
CA ILE A 270 -2.37 -17.74 -5.36
C ILE A 270 -0.88 -17.95 -5.13
N GLY A 271 -0.48 -17.95 -3.88
CA GLY A 271 0.90 -18.25 -3.53
C GLY A 271 0.98 -18.94 -2.18
N ASP A 272 2.02 -19.72 -2.02
CA ASP A 272 2.39 -20.35 -0.77
C ASP A 272 3.87 -20.15 -0.51
N GLN A 273 4.18 -19.68 0.70
CA GLN A 273 5.53 -19.47 1.17
C GLN A 273 5.78 -20.32 2.41
N VAL A 274 6.84 -21.11 2.36
CA VAL A 274 7.30 -21.92 3.49
C VAL A 274 8.58 -21.31 4.05
N THR A 275 8.64 -21.18 5.36
CA THR A 275 9.82 -20.70 6.09
C THR A 275 10.30 -21.77 7.04
N TYR A 276 11.59 -22.09 6.96
CA TYR A 276 12.30 -22.94 7.91
C TYR A 276 13.32 -22.10 8.69
N LYS A 277 13.26 -22.15 10.04
CA LYS A 277 14.18 -21.45 10.94
C LYS A 277 15.01 -22.48 11.70
N ALA A 278 16.31 -22.50 11.48
CA ALA A 278 17.31 -23.18 12.32
C ALA A 278 18.01 -22.13 13.22
N LYS A 279 18.93 -22.58 14.09
CA LYS A 279 19.62 -21.68 15.03
C LYS A 279 20.30 -20.51 14.32
N ASP A 280 20.99 -20.79 13.22
CA ASP A 280 21.84 -19.83 12.51
C ASP A 280 21.42 -19.62 11.03
N HIS A 281 20.31 -20.25 10.62
CA HIS A 281 19.86 -20.21 9.23
C HIS A 281 18.34 -20.04 9.12
N THR A 282 17.91 -19.17 8.22
CA THR A 282 16.53 -19.08 7.79
C THR A 282 16.46 -19.40 6.30
N VAL A 283 15.67 -20.40 5.94
CA VAL A 283 15.44 -20.77 4.54
C VAL A 283 13.98 -20.45 4.21
N VAL A 284 13.78 -19.71 3.13
CA VAL A 284 12.46 -19.37 2.62
C VAL A 284 12.34 -19.89 1.20
N GLY A 285 11.29 -20.63 0.94
CA GLY A 285 10.93 -21.11 -0.39
C GLY A 285 9.42 -20.99 -0.59
N GLY A 286 8.98 -21.02 -1.84
CA GLY A 286 7.56 -20.91 -2.12
C GLY A 286 7.28 -20.88 -3.62
N PHE A 287 6.02 -20.78 -3.95
CA PHE A 287 5.59 -20.53 -5.31
C PHE A 287 4.50 -19.45 -5.33
N ASP A 288 4.49 -18.68 -6.42
CA ASP A 288 3.45 -17.69 -6.71
C ASP A 288 2.94 -17.94 -8.12
N TRP A 289 1.64 -18.15 -8.25
CA TRP A 289 0.97 -18.11 -9.54
C TRP A 289 0.14 -16.86 -9.65
N ARG A 290 0.24 -16.21 -10.80
CA ARG A 290 -0.45 -14.96 -11.06
C ARG A 290 -0.92 -14.90 -12.51
N GLN A 291 -2.12 -14.36 -12.69
CA GLN A 291 -2.69 -14.04 -13.97
C GLN A 291 -3.14 -12.58 -14.00
N ASP A 292 -2.63 -11.84 -14.96
CA ASP A 292 -3.04 -10.48 -15.27
C ASP A 292 -3.82 -10.45 -16.58
N LYS A 293 -4.97 -9.79 -16.59
CA LYS A 293 -5.71 -9.42 -17.79
C LYS A 293 -5.71 -7.91 -17.91
N VAL A 294 -5.04 -7.40 -18.95
CA VAL A 294 -4.87 -5.97 -19.19
C VAL A 294 -5.65 -5.57 -20.43
N VAL A 295 -6.40 -4.47 -20.33
CA VAL A 295 -7.07 -3.82 -21.44
C VAL A 295 -6.63 -2.36 -21.43
N ASN A 296 -6.02 -1.92 -22.52
CA ASN A 296 -5.64 -0.52 -22.76
C ASN A 296 -6.39 -0.04 -24.01
N MET A 297 -7.12 1.07 -23.91
CA MET A 297 -7.88 1.68 -25.00
C MET A 297 -7.66 3.20 -25.03
#